data_0423f48c31d023cfbeebe2be32a54c61
#
_entry.id   0423f48c31d023cfbeebe2be32a54c61
#
_cell.length_a   1.000
_cell.length_b   1.000
_cell.length_c   1.000
_cell.angle_alpha   90.00
_cell.angle_beta   90.00
_cell.angle_gamma   90.00
#
_symmetry.space_group_name_H-M   'P 1'
#
loop_
_entity.id
_entity.type
_entity.pdbx_description
1 polymer ?
#
loop_
_entity_poly.entity_id
_entity_poly.type
_entity_poly.pdbx_seq_one_letter_code
_entity_poly.pdbx_strand_id
1 'polypeptide(L)'
;LYIEADEDHVSLQFRDKKGDLEENENHRKNNCLITKLVYVHEGIEKESPKSERHRLINPYYFCGTSYGEENTAFWDEVYEYINNHYDLDKVKKIYMNADGGAWIKSGMRRIAGITYVLDEFHIEKYLTKLTSHMKDSREDAADELRAAIRSKTKKDFEEIIDRLEGCLENETGQKRISDAKEYILSNWMAAKLRLRHQDGVKGSSTEGHVSHVLSSRMSSRPMGWSIT
;
A
#
# COMPACT_ATOMS: atom_id res chain seq x y z
N LEU A 1 -9.78 15.69 1.37
CA LEU A 1 -10.16 14.43 1.97
C LEU A 1 -9.11 13.38 1.66
N TYR A 2 -8.85 12.49 2.59
CA TYR A 2 -7.87 11.42 2.47
C TYR A 2 -8.53 10.08 2.69
N ILE A 3 -8.19 9.12 1.85
CA ILE A 3 -8.55 7.71 1.97
C ILE A 3 -7.24 6.95 2.07
N GLU A 4 -7.12 6.09 3.05
CA GLU A 4 -5.98 5.20 3.18
C GLU A 4 -6.47 3.75 3.18
N ALA A 5 -5.76 2.87 2.48
CA ALA A 5 -6.18 1.49 2.28
C ALA A 5 -4.98 0.54 2.27
N ASP A 6 -5.10 -0.54 3.02
CA ASP A 6 -4.09 -1.60 3.08
C ASP A 6 -4.70 -2.89 3.63
N GLU A 7 -3.95 -3.99 3.65
CA GLU A 7 -4.41 -5.31 4.05
C GLU A 7 -3.47 -5.96 5.07
N ASP A 8 -4.03 -6.87 5.88
CA ASP A 8 -3.26 -7.75 6.77
C ASP A 8 -3.57 -9.21 6.47
N HIS A 9 -2.57 -10.06 6.68
CA HIS A 9 -2.63 -11.48 6.42
C HIS A 9 -2.78 -12.26 7.74
N VAL A 10 -4.00 -12.67 8.05
CA VAL A 10 -4.35 -13.35 9.28
C VAL A 10 -4.19 -14.85 9.11
N SER A 11 -3.36 -15.48 9.93
CA SER A 11 -3.16 -16.92 9.90
C SER A 11 -4.39 -17.68 10.42
N LEU A 12 -4.84 -18.68 9.66
CA LEU A 12 -5.92 -19.57 10.03
C LEU A 12 -5.38 -20.89 10.62
N GLN A 13 -6.21 -21.56 11.42
CA GLN A 13 -5.92 -22.89 11.92
C GLN A 13 -5.96 -23.92 10.78
N PHE A 14 -5.08 -24.90 10.83
CA PHE A 14 -5.18 -26.07 9.96
C PHE A 14 -6.37 -26.94 10.40
N ARG A 15 -7.12 -27.48 9.42
CA ARG A 15 -8.31 -28.27 9.72
C ARG A 15 -7.97 -29.63 10.33
N ASP A 16 -7.07 -30.38 9.69
CA ASP A 16 -6.80 -31.76 10.04
C ASP A 16 -5.41 -31.93 10.70
N LYS A 17 -4.38 -31.38 10.08
CA LYS A 17 -3.00 -31.44 10.60
C LYS A 17 -2.20 -30.20 10.23
N LYS A 18 -1.14 -29.93 10.99
CA LYS A 18 -0.21 -28.85 10.71
C LYS A 18 0.39 -29.03 9.30
N GLY A 19 0.31 -27.99 8.49
CA GLY A 19 0.80 -27.98 7.10
C GLY A 19 -0.24 -28.41 6.07
N ASP A 20 -1.46 -28.70 6.50
CA ASP A 20 -2.58 -28.99 5.59
C ASP A 20 -3.07 -27.67 4.98
N LEU A 21 -2.80 -27.51 3.68
CA LEU A 21 -3.09 -26.28 2.94
C LEU A 21 -4.21 -26.58 1.95
N GLU A 22 -5.38 -26.00 2.19
CA GLU A 22 -6.46 -26.01 1.20
C GLU A 22 -6.29 -24.85 0.22
N GLU A 23 -6.69 -25.10 -1.02
CA GLU A 23 -6.83 -24.04 -2.01
C GLU A 23 -8.07 -23.23 -1.67
N ASN A 24 -7.89 -21.93 -1.40
CA ASN A 24 -9.00 -21.03 -1.15
C ASN A 24 -9.63 -20.55 -2.47
N GLU A 25 -10.73 -19.80 -2.39
CA GLU A 25 -11.48 -19.26 -3.54
C GLU A 25 -10.60 -18.41 -4.49
N ASN A 26 -9.46 -17.94 -4.04
CA ASN A 26 -8.49 -17.17 -4.82
C ASN A 26 -7.34 -18.05 -5.36
N HIS A 27 -7.50 -19.36 -5.38
CA HIS A 27 -6.48 -20.32 -5.83
C HIS A 27 -5.15 -20.23 -5.06
N ARG A 28 -5.17 -19.74 -3.84
CA ARG A 28 -4.00 -19.68 -2.96
C ARG A 28 -4.03 -20.86 -1.99
N LYS A 29 -2.93 -21.62 -1.97
CA LYS A 29 -2.71 -22.72 -1.02
C LYS A 29 -2.00 -22.19 0.22
N ASN A 30 -2.72 -21.41 1.02
CA ASN A 30 -2.22 -20.95 2.31
C ASN A 30 -3.37 -20.83 3.31
N ASN A 31 -3.09 -21.12 4.57
CA ASN A 31 -4.03 -20.90 5.66
C ASN A 31 -3.98 -19.44 6.10
N CYS A 32 -4.42 -18.55 5.23
CA CYS A 32 -4.37 -17.13 5.47
C CYS A 32 -5.67 -16.47 4.98
N LEU A 33 -6.27 -15.68 5.86
CA LEU A 33 -7.37 -14.77 5.52
C LEU A 33 -6.80 -13.37 5.33
N ILE A 34 -7.15 -12.74 4.23
CA ILE A 34 -6.77 -11.35 3.99
C ILE A 34 -7.86 -10.46 4.58
N THR A 35 -7.48 -9.67 5.57
CA THR A 35 -8.33 -8.64 6.15
C THR A 35 -7.95 -7.28 5.58
N LYS A 36 -8.94 -6.49 5.21
CA LYS A 36 -8.77 -5.18 4.58
C LYS A 36 -9.13 -4.09 5.55
N LEU A 37 -8.34 -3.02 5.52
CA LEU A 37 -8.59 -1.80 6.25
C LEU A 37 -8.65 -0.65 5.27
N VAL A 38 -9.75 0.11 5.31
CA VAL A 38 -9.87 1.41 4.64
C VAL A 38 -10.27 2.42 5.69
N TYR A 39 -9.69 3.59 5.67
CA TYR A 39 -10.17 4.68 6.51
C TYR A 39 -10.15 6.01 5.76
N VAL A 40 -11.12 6.84 6.12
CA VAL A 40 -11.32 8.18 5.56
C VAL A 40 -11.06 9.19 6.64
N HIS A 41 -10.32 10.26 6.34
CA HIS A 41 -10.04 11.33 7.29
C HIS A 41 -9.85 12.69 6.59
N GLU A 42 -9.93 13.78 7.35
CA GLU A 42 -9.85 15.14 6.82
C GLU A 42 -8.43 15.71 6.80
N GLY A 43 -7.48 15.00 7.39
CA GLY A 43 -6.09 15.42 7.45
C GLY A 43 -5.38 14.90 8.70
N ILE A 44 -4.20 15.45 8.92
CA ILE A 44 -3.31 15.10 10.03
C ILE A 44 -2.96 16.40 10.77
N GLU A 45 -3.05 16.39 12.09
CA GLU A 45 -2.66 17.50 12.96
C GLU A 45 -1.80 17.04 14.13
N LYS A 46 -1.09 17.93 14.75
CA LYS A 46 -0.39 17.64 16.02
C LYS A 46 -1.41 17.39 17.14
N GLU A 47 -1.19 16.40 18.00
CA GLU A 47 -2.06 16.11 19.16
C GLU A 47 -2.17 17.32 20.10
N SER A 48 -1.08 18.08 20.23
CA SER A 48 -1.03 19.35 20.95
C SER A 48 0.11 20.22 20.40
N PRO A 49 0.12 21.53 20.67
CA PRO A 49 1.17 22.43 20.17
C PRO A 49 2.60 22.04 20.55
N LYS A 50 2.78 21.30 21.65
CA LYS A 50 4.08 20.84 22.16
C LYS A 50 4.39 19.38 21.84
N SER A 51 3.44 18.64 21.23
CA SER A 51 3.62 17.22 20.89
C SER A 51 4.27 17.06 19.53
N GLU A 52 5.22 16.13 19.42
CA GLU A 52 5.69 15.63 18.13
C GLU A 52 4.77 14.54 17.56
N ARG A 53 3.80 14.07 18.35
CA ARG A 53 2.81 13.11 17.90
C ARG A 53 1.74 13.78 17.07
N HIS A 54 1.27 13.06 16.07
CA HIS A 54 0.21 13.48 15.18
C HIS A 54 -1.00 12.55 15.33
N ARG A 55 -2.18 13.10 15.08
CA ARG A 55 -3.43 12.37 15.03
C ARG A 55 -4.17 12.66 13.72
N LEU A 56 -5.03 11.75 13.33
CA LEU A 56 -5.95 11.98 12.21
C LEU A 56 -7.11 12.88 12.65
N ILE A 57 -7.56 13.70 11.73
CA ILE A 57 -8.75 14.55 11.93
C ILE A 57 -9.96 13.76 11.43
N ASN A 58 -10.94 13.53 12.32
CA ASN A 58 -12.21 12.85 12.03
C ASN A 58 -12.06 11.53 11.27
N PRO A 59 -11.25 10.54 11.75
CA PRO A 59 -11.09 9.29 11.05
C PRO A 59 -12.32 8.39 11.19
N TYR A 60 -12.72 7.76 10.07
CA TYR A 60 -13.72 6.69 10.06
C TYR A 60 -13.15 5.45 9.38
N TYR A 61 -13.36 4.27 9.98
CA TYR A 61 -12.70 3.03 9.60
C TYR A 61 -13.68 2.01 9.03
N PHE A 62 -13.28 1.34 7.96
CA PHE A 62 -13.95 0.20 7.35
C PHE A 62 -13.03 -1.00 7.41
N CYS A 63 -13.54 -2.15 7.85
CA CYS A 63 -12.82 -3.40 7.89
C CYS A 63 -13.64 -4.49 7.19
N GLY A 64 -13.00 -5.33 6.40
CA GLY A 64 -13.68 -6.40 5.70
C GLY A 64 -12.74 -7.52 5.26
N THR A 65 -13.34 -8.64 4.86
CA THR A 65 -12.64 -9.82 4.30
C THR A 65 -13.13 -10.15 2.90
N SER A 66 -13.75 -9.19 2.22
CA SER A 66 -14.33 -9.34 0.88
C SER A 66 -13.31 -9.72 -0.18
N TYR A 67 -13.72 -10.52 -1.16
CA TYR A 67 -12.90 -10.96 -2.29
C TYR A 67 -13.64 -10.78 -3.61
N GLY A 68 -12.91 -10.78 -4.73
CA GLY A 68 -13.48 -10.72 -6.06
C GLY A 68 -14.49 -9.58 -6.23
N GLU A 69 -15.70 -9.89 -6.63
CA GLU A 69 -16.79 -8.92 -6.86
C GLU A 69 -17.27 -8.24 -5.56
N GLU A 70 -17.16 -8.90 -4.41
CA GLU A 70 -17.52 -8.33 -3.12
C GLU A 70 -16.68 -7.09 -2.75
N ASN A 71 -15.49 -6.95 -3.32
CA ASN A 71 -14.70 -5.74 -3.17
C ASN A 71 -15.44 -4.51 -3.68
N THR A 72 -16.33 -4.67 -4.65
CA THR A 72 -17.15 -3.57 -5.15
C THR A 72 -18.13 -3.09 -4.09
N ALA A 73 -18.85 -4.00 -3.44
CA ALA A 73 -19.77 -3.68 -2.35
C ALA A 73 -19.03 -3.01 -1.17
N PHE A 74 -17.85 -3.51 -0.80
CA PHE A 74 -17.02 -2.90 0.24
C PHE A 74 -16.64 -1.44 -0.10
N TRP A 75 -16.28 -1.16 -1.36
CA TRP A 75 -15.98 0.19 -1.80
C TRP A 75 -17.24 1.06 -1.97
N ASP A 76 -18.41 0.46 -2.24
CA ASP A 76 -19.67 1.18 -2.24
C ASP A 76 -20.01 1.71 -0.84
N GLU A 77 -19.77 0.94 0.22
CA GLU A 77 -19.90 1.43 1.61
C GLU A 77 -19.02 2.64 1.89
N VAL A 78 -17.75 2.61 1.45
CA VAL A 78 -16.83 3.73 1.60
C VAL A 78 -17.35 4.96 0.83
N TYR A 79 -17.81 4.76 -0.40
CA TYR A 79 -18.37 5.84 -1.23
C TYR A 79 -19.64 6.44 -0.61
N GLU A 80 -20.57 5.60 -0.15
CA GLU A 80 -21.81 6.04 0.51
C GLU A 80 -21.50 6.84 1.77
N TYR A 81 -20.55 6.41 2.58
CA TYR A 81 -20.10 7.19 3.73
C TYR A 81 -19.61 8.58 3.31
N ILE A 82 -18.72 8.65 2.32
CA ILE A 82 -18.18 9.93 1.84
C ILE A 82 -19.29 10.82 1.33
N ASN A 83 -20.21 10.28 0.51
CA ASN A 83 -21.31 11.03 -0.08
C ASN A 83 -22.31 11.55 0.96
N ASN A 84 -22.52 10.80 2.05
CA ASN A 84 -23.47 11.17 3.09
C ASN A 84 -22.90 12.12 4.15
N HIS A 85 -21.56 12.15 4.32
CA HIS A 85 -20.92 12.94 5.37
C HIS A 85 -20.18 14.17 4.86
N TYR A 86 -19.89 14.23 3.56
CA TYR A 86 -19.15 15.33 2.96
C TYR A 86 -19.94 15.97 1.80
N ASP A 87 -19.92 17.28 1.76
CA ASP A 87 -20.41 18.05 0.60
C ASP A 87 -19.33 17.96 -0.51
N LEU A 88 -19.51 17.04 -1.45
CA LEU A 88 -18.52 16.75 -2.48
C LEU A 88 -18.23 17.94 -3.39
N ASP A 89 -19.19 18.90 -3.52
CA ASP A 89 -18.95 20.14 -4.28
C ASP A 89 -17.93 21.06 -3.60
N LYS A 90 -17.75 20.91 -2.28
CA LYS A 90 -16.76 21.65 -1.50
C LYS A 90 -15.43 20.89 -1.31
N VAL A 91 -15.41 19.60 -1.58
CA VAL A 91 -14.18 18.78 -1.49
C VAL A 91 -13.29 19.09 -2.69
N LYS A 92 -12.22 19.86 -2.46
CA LYS A 92 -11.30 20.27 -3.52
C LYS A 92 -10.53 19.09 -4.13
N LYS A 93 -10.14 18.11 -3.32
CA LYS A 93 -9.40 16.91 -3.74
C LYS A 93 -9.62 15.75 -2.79
N ILE A 94 -9.62 14.56 -3.36
CA ILE A 94 -9.60 13.28 -2.63
C ILE A 94 -8.27 12.60 -2.96
N TYR A 95 -7.45 12.39 -1.96
CA TYR A 95 -6.21 11.62 -2.07
C TYR A 95 -6.44 10.20 -1.56
N MET A 96 -5.95 9.20 -2.28
CA MET A 96 -5.91 7.82 -1.83
C MET A 96 -4.46 7.37 -1.68
N ASN A 97 -4.03 7.14 -0.45
CA ASN A 97 -2.72 6.58 -0.12
C ASN A 97 -2.86 5.06 0.01
N ALA A 98 -2.08 4.30 -0.75
CA ALA A 98 -2.13 2.84 -0.71
C ALA A 98 -0.92 2.21 -1.39
N ASP A 99 -0.79 0.89 -1.24
CA ASP A 99 0.26 0.06 -1.85
C ASP A 99 0.04 -0.28 -3.33
N GLY A 100 -1.16 -0.02 -3.87
CA GLY A 100 -1.51 -0.30 -5.25
C GLY A 100 -2.05 -1.70 -5.51
N GLY A 101 -2.51 -2.39 -4.49
CA GLY A 101 -3.20 -3.66 -4.61
C GLY A 101 -4.39 -3.62 -5.59
N ALA A 102 -4.68 -4.75 -6.23
CA ALA A 102 -5.74 -4.81 -7.25
C ALA A 102 -7.12 -4.44 -6.69
N TRP A 103 -7.43 -4.86 -5.46
CA TRP A 103 -8.68 -4.54 -4.79
C TRP A 103 -8.80 -3.04 -4.47
N ILE A 104 -7.68 -2.37 -4.18
CA ILE A 104 -7.63 -0.91 -3.95
C ILE A 104 -7.90 -0.17 -5.26
N LYS A 105 -7.30 -0.62 -6.36
CA LYS A 105 -7.55 -0.05 -7.69
C LYS A 105 -9.01 -0.18 -8.12
N SER A 106 -9.74 -1.17 -7.64
CA SER A 106 -11.20 -1.28 -7.87
C SER A 106 -11.96 -0.13 -7.20
N GLY A 107 -11.57 0.28 -5.99
CA GLY A 107 -12.14 1.43 -5.28
C GLY A 107 -11.94 2.76 -6.00
N MET A 108 -10.78 2.94 -6.63
CA MET A 108 -10.51 4.15 -7.43
C MET A 108 -11.49 4.36 -8.59
N ARG A 109 -12.10 3.29 -9.08
CA ARG A 109 -13.12 3.36 -10.14
C ARG A 109 -14.51 3.72 -9.62
N ARG A 110 -14.75 3.52 -8.31
CA ARG A 110 -16.04 3.79 -7.66
C ARG A 110 -16.16 5.24 -7.18
N ILE A 111 -15.04 5.87 -6.82
CA ILE A 111 -15.01 7.22 -6.27
C ILE A 111 -14.38 8.15 -7.30
N ALA A 112 -15.18 9.03 -7.90
CA ALA A 112 -14.70 9.97 -8.91
C ALA A 112 -13.73 11.00 -8.32
N GLY A 113 -12.76 11.45 -9.11
CA GLY A 113 -11.84 12.53 -8.72
C GLY A 113 -10.73 12.15 -7.77
N ILE A 114 -10.54 10.86 -7.48
CA ILE A 114 -9.42 10.38 -6.66
C ILE A 114 -8.07 10.69 -7.32
N THR A 115 -7.16 11.21 -6.52
CA THR A 115 -5.73 11.29 -6.83
C THR A 115 -5.00 10.20 -6.06
N TYR A 116 -4.59 9.13 -6.75
CA TYR A 116 -3.85 8.04 -6.16
C TYR A 116 -2.40 8.42 -5.87
N VAL A 117 -1.94 8.13 -4.67
CA VAL A 117 -0.58 8.37 -4.18
C VAL A 117 -0.04 7.07 -3.62
N LEU A 118 1.10 6.63 -4.12
CA LEU A 118 1.74 5.41 -3.63
C LEU A 118 2.30 5.62 -2.23
N ASP A 119 2.11 4.64 -1.35
CA ASP A 119 2.67 4.67 -0.02
C ASP A 119 4.19 4.73 -0.04
N GLU A 120 4.77 5.58 0.80
CA GLU A 120 6.21 5.82 0.85
C GLU A 120 6.99 4.59 1.34
N PHE A 121 6.44 3.87 2.33
CA PHE A 121 7.02 2.62 2.81
C PHE A 121 7.21 1.61 1.67
N HIS A 122 6.20 1.47 0.81
CA HIS A 122 6.28 0.56 -0.34
C HIS A 122 7.26 1.06 -1.41
N ILE A 123 7.36 2.37 -1.66
CA ILE A 123 8.41 2.89 -2.55
C ILE A 123 9.79 2.47 -2.03
N GLU A 124 10.09 2.75 -0.77
CA GLU A 124 11.38 2.44 -0.15
C GLU A 124 11.67 0.94 -0.11
N LYS A 125 10.66 0.11 0.20
CA LYS A 125 10.74 -1.36 0.14
C LYS A 125 11.17 -1.86 -1.24
N TYR A 126 10.60 -1.30 -2.30
CA TYR A 126 10.92 -1.72 -3.66
C TYR A 126 12.24 -1.12 -4.16
N LEU A 127 12.58 0.10 -3.79
CA LEU A 127 13.92 0.65 -4.04
C LEU A 127 15.02 -0.19 -3.35
N THR A 128 14.78 -0.61 -2.12
CA THR A 128 15.68 -1.55 -1.41
C THR A 128 15.84 -2.87 -2.17
N LYS A 129 14.75 -3.44 -2.73
CA LYS A 129 14.84 -4.64 -3.57
C LYS A 129 15.67 -4.42 -4.82
N LEU A 130 15.54 -3.27 -5.48
CA LEU A 130 16.29 -2.90 -6.68
C LEU A 130 17.78 -2.70 -6.42
N THR A 131 18.16 -2.28 -5.21
CA THR A 131 19.54 -1.87 -4.91
C THR A 131 20.26 -2.81 -3.93
N SER A 132 19.59 -3.83 -3.38
CA SER A 132 20.12 -4.68 -2.31
C SER A 132 21.42 -5.44 -2.66
N HIS A 133 21.73 -5.64 -3.92
CA HIS A 133 22.93 -6.28 -4.40
C HIS A 133 24.15 -5.32 -4.54
N MET A 134 23.90 -4.00 -4.44
CA MET A 134 24.93 -2.96 -4.66
C MET A 134 25.89 -2.76 -3.48
N LYS A 135 25.72 -3.52 -2.39
CA LYS A 135 26.60 -3.45 -1.21
C LYS A 135 26.77 -2.00 -0.71
N ASP A 136 27.99 -1.51 -0.72
CA ASP A 136 28.36 -0.19 -0.21
C ASP A 136 27.74 0.98 -1.01
N SER A 137 27.44 0.76 -2.30
CA SER A 137 26.80 1.77 -3.17
C SER A 137 25.27 1.73 -3.15
N ARG A 138 24.68 0.98 -2.23
CA ARG A 138 23.21 0.78 -2.18
C ARG A 138 22.43 2.09 -2.01
N GLU A 139 22.86 2.94 -1.10
CA GLU A 139 22.17 4.21 -0.81
C GLU A 139 22.31 5.19 -2.00
N ASP A 140 23.48 5.29 -2.60
CA ASP A 140 23.70 6.14 -3.78
C ASP A 140 22.82 5.70 -4.95
N ALA A 141 22.70 4.38 -5.18
CA ALA A 141 21.83 3.81 -6.21
C ALA A 141 20.34 4.06 -5.89
N ALA A 142 19.93 3.96 -4.63
CA ALA A 142 18.57 4.25 -4.21
C ALA A 142 18.24 5.74 -4.39
N ASP A 143 19.15 6.64 -4.06
CA ASP A 143 18.99 8.08 -4.26
C ASP A 143 18.89 8.46 -5.73
N GLU A 144 19.68 7.81 -6.60
CA GLU A 144 19.59 8.00 -8.04
C GLU A 144 18.21 7.56 -8.58
N LEU A 145 17.70 6.40 -8.13
CA LEU A 145 16.37 5.92 -8.50
C LEU A 145 15.25 6.85 -7.97
N ARG A 146 15.35 7.34 -6.71
CA ARG A 146 14.41 8.34 -6.17
C ARG A 146 14.39 9.62 -7.01
N ALA A 147 15.57 10.12 -7.38
CA ALA A 147 15.70 11.28 -8.23
C ALA A 147 15.10 11.06 -9.62
N ALA A 148 15.27 9.86 -10.20
CA ALA A 148 14.68 9.49 -11.48
C ALA A 148 13.16 9.46 -11.41
N ILE A 149 12.56 8.81 -10.40
CA ILE A 149 11.11 8.78 -10.21
C ILE A 149 10.58 10.21 -10.04
N ARG A 150 11.22 11.03 -9.21
CA ARG A 150 10.79 12.40 -8.93
C ARG A 150 10.78 13.30 -10.16
N SER A 151 11.84 13.27 -10.93
CA SER A 151 12.15 14.34 -11.90
C SER A 151 12.29 13.88 -13.36
N LYS A 152 12.53 12.59 -13.61
CA LYS A 152 12.83 12.07 -14.94
C LYS A 152 11.66 11.29 -15.57
N THR A 153 11.92 10.53 -16.62
CA THR A 153 10.96 9.68 -17.33
C THR A 153 11.07 8.21 -16.88
N LYS A 154 10.09 7.40 -17.29
CA LYS A 154 10.17 5.94 -17.09
C LYS A 154 11.40 5.35 -17.76
N LYS A 155 11.73 5.84 -18.97
CA LYS A 155 12.89 5.37 -19.74
C LYS A 155 14.20 5.62 -18.99
N ASP A 156 14.39 6.82 -18.43
CA ASP A 156 15.59 7.12 -17.64
C ASP A 156 15.71 6.21 -16.42
N PHE A 157 14.57 5.89 -15.78
CA PHE A 157 14.53 4.96 -14.65
C PHE A 157 14.89 3.53 -15.07
N GLU A 158 14.38 3.07 -16.21
CA GLU A 158 14.71 1.75 -16.77
C GLU A 158 16.19 1.66 -17.13
N GLU A 159 16.77 2.68 -17.76
CA GLU A 159 18.21 2.73 -18.10
C GLU A 159 19.10 2.64 -16.85
N ILE A 160 18.69 3.26 -15.74
CA ILE A 160 19.41 3.12 -14.46
C ILE A 160 19.33 1.67 -13.97
N ILE A 161 18.15 1.05 -13.99
CA ILE A 161 17.98 -0.33 -13.53
C ILE A 161 18.78 -1.30 -14.40
N ASP A 162 18.72 -1.18 -15.73
CA ASP A 162 19.46 -2.04 -16.64
C ASP A 162 21.00 -1.98 -16.37
N ARG A 163 21.51 -0.79 -15.98
CA ARG A 163 22.90 -0.64 -15.55
C ARG A 163 23.17 -1.36 -14.21
N LEU A 164 22.23 -1.26 -13.24
CA LEU A 164 22.37 -1.93 -11.95
C LEU A 164 22.26 -3.46 -12.07
N GLU A 165 21.38 -3.94 -12.96
CA GLU A 165 21.22 -5.37 -13.26
C GLU A 165 22.49 -6.00 -13.82
N GLY A 166 23.30 -5.24 -14.58
CA GLY A 166 24.60 -5.70 -15.08
C GLY A 166 25.60 -6.13 -13.98
N CYS A 167 25.34 -5.79 -12.73
CA CYS A 167 26.14 -6.20 -11.57
C CYS A 167 25.62 -7.48 -10.89
N LEU A 168 24.60 -8.15 -11.44
CA LEU A 168 24.00 -9.36 -10.87
C LEU A 168 24.59 -10.62 -11.48
N GLU A 169 24.90 -11.59 -10.59
CA GLU A 169 25.49 -12.87 -10.97
C GLU A 169 24.49 -14.05 -10.95
N ASN A 170 23.22 -13.84 -10.49
CA ASN A 170 22.29 -14.96 -10.32
C ASN A 170 20.86 -14.65 -10.79
N GLU A 171 20.16 -15.68 -11.31
CA GLU A 171 18.79 -15.61 -11.84
C GLU A 171 17.74 -15.20 -10.80
N THR A 172 17.89 -15.60 -9.54
CA THR A 172 16.93 -15.26 -8.46
C THR A 172 16.96 -13.76 -8.18
N GLY A 173 18.13 -13.13 -8.25
CA GLY A 173 18.31 -11.70 -8.14
C GLY A 173 17.63 -10.96 -9.30
N GLN A 174 17.82 -11.44 -10.52
CA GLN A 174 17.21 -10.86 -11.72
C GLN A 174 15.68 -10.85 -11.63
N LYS A 175 15.05 -11.97 -11.25
CA LYS A 175 13.60 -12.01 -11.07
C LYS A 175 13.11 -11.01 -10.02
N ARG A 176 13.79 -10.91 -8.89
CA ARG A 176 13.43 -9.95 -7.82
C ARG A 176 13.50 -8.51 -8.29
N ILE A 177 14.51 -8.17 -9.10
CA ILE A 177 14.64 -6.82 -9.67
C ILE A 177 13.55 -6.58 -10.72
N SER A 178 13.29 -7.54 -11.60
CA SER A 178 12.22 -7.46 -12.59
C SER A 178 10.86 -7.20 -11.96
N ASP A 179 10.50 -7.98 -10.92
CA ASP A 179 9.24 -7.79 -10.18
C ASP A 179 9.18 -6.40 -9.51
N ALA A 180 10.29 -5.93 -8.96
CA ALA A 180 10.36 -4.63 -8.31
C ALA A 180 10.30 -3.46 -9.33
N LYS A 181 10.95 -3.59 -10.47
CA LYS A 181 10.88 -2.66 -11.61
C LYS A 181 9.44 -2.52 -12.10
N GLU A 182 8.77 -3.65 -12.36
CA GLU A 182 7.39 -3.69 -12.81
C GLU A 182 6.44 -3.01 -11.82
N TYR A 183 6.61 -3.27 -10.52
CA TYR A 183 5.81 -2.63 -9.49
C TYR A 183 5.93 -1.11 -9.51
N ILE A 184 7.13 -0.55 -9.56
CA ILE A 184 7.34 0.91 -9.63
C ILE A 184 6.77 1.47 -10.93
N LEU A 185 7.02 0.83 -12.07
CA LEU A 185 6.54 1.29 -13.38
C LEU A 185 5.01 1.26 -13.49
N SER A 186 4.35 0.25 -12.91
CA SER A 186 2.89 0.15 -12.90
C SER A 186 2.22 1.19 -12.00
N ASN A 187 2.96 1.72 -11.01
CA ASN A 187 2.51 2.77 -10.09
C ASN A 187 3.24 4.11 -10.29
N TRP A 188 3.85 4.31 -11.46
CA TRP A 188 4.77 5.41 -11.74
C TRP A 188 4.28 6.80 -11.33
N MET A 189 3.05 7.16 -11.77
CA MET A 189 2.50 8.48 -11.48
C MET A 189 2.22 8.68 -9.99
N ALA A 190 1.76 7.64 -9.31
CA ALA A 190 1.49 7.68 -7.89
C ALA A 190 2.80 7.78 -7.06
N ALA A 191 3.85 7.05 -7.46
CA ALA A 191 5.18 7.16 -6.86
C ALA A 191 5.78 8.56 -7.09
N LYS A 192 5.63 9.09 -8.30
CA LYS A 192 6.11 10.43 -8.67
C LYS A 192 5.41 11.53 -7.87
N LEU A 193 4.11 11.41 -7.63
CA LEU A 193 3.36 12.34 -6.80
C LEU A 193 3.88 12.33 -5.35
N ARG A 194 4.11 11.14 -4.78
CA ARG A 194 4.65 10.98 -3.42
C ARG A 194 6.01 11.67 -3.29
N LEU A 195 6.95 11.33 -4.16
CA LEU A 195 8.33 11.82 -4.08
C LEU A 195 8.50 13.30 -4.44
N ARG A 196 7.50 13.92 -5.07
CA ARG A 196 7.48 15.37 -5.31
C ARG A 196 7.05 16.19 -4.10
N HIS A 197 6.52 15.55 -3.06
CA HIS A 197 6.02 16.21 -1.84
C HIS A 197 5.11 17.42 -2.15
N GLN A 198 4.18 17.24 -3.11
CA GLN A 198 3.27 18.33 -3.48
C GLN A 198 2.37 18.73 -2.31
N ASP A 199 2.00 20.01 -2.27
CA ASP A 199 1.05 20.51 -1.28
C ASP A 199 -0.23 19.67 -1.28
N GLY A 200 -0.65 19.25 -0.07
CA GLY A 200 -1.80 18.36 0.14
C GLY A 200 -1.47 16.87 0.06
N VAL A 201 -0.31 16.45 -0.47
CA VAL A 201 0.13 15.05 -0.39
C VAL A 201 0.79 14.84 0.99
N LYS A 202 -0.03 14.48 1.97
CA LYS A 202 0.45 14.15 3.33
C LYS A 202 1.14 12.79 3.35
N GLY A 203 1.98 12.56 4.37
CA GLY A 203 2.49 11.23 4.68
C GLY A 203 1.34 10.24 4.92
N SER A 204 1.57 8.96 4.65
CA SER A 204 0.64 7.89 4.99
C SER A 204 0.89 7.39 6.39
N SER A 205 -0.16 7.06 7.12
CA SER A 205 -0.11 6.36 8.41
C SER A 205 -0.64 4.92 8.30
N THR A 206 -0.86 4.43 7.09
CA THR A 206 -1.56 3.17 6.80
C THR A 206 -0.91 1.98 7.49
N GLU A 207 0.40 1.81 7.34
CA GLU A 207 1.16 0.73 7.99
C GLU A 207 0.99 0.73 9.52
N GLY A 208 1.05 1.92 10.13
CA GLY A 208 0.82 2.08 11.57
C GLY A 208 -0.61 1.71 11.98
N HIS A 209 -1.59 2.10 11.18
CA HIS A 209 -3.00 1.78 11.46
C HIS A 209 -3.31 0.31 11.24
N VAL A 210 -2.83 -0.32 10.16
CA VAL A 210 -2.93 -1.77 9.98
C VAL A 210 -2.29 -2.51 11.14
N SER A 211 -1.09 -2.11 11.55
CA SER A 211 -0.40 -2.70 12.72
C SER A 211 -1.22 -2.58 14.00
N HIS A 212 -1.76 -1.41 14.30
CA HIS A 212 -2.49 -1.16 15.56
C HIS A 212 -3.96 -1.60 15.54
N VAL A 213 -4.63 -1.52 14.40
CA VAL A 213 -6.06 -1.87 14.29
C VAL A 213 -6.24 -3.35 14.00
N LEU A 214 -5.49 -3.92 13.06
CA LEU A 214 -5.61 -5.32 12.64
C LEU A 214 -4.53 -6.21 13.26
N SER A 215 -3.27 -6.00 12.92
CA SER A 215 -2.19 -6.94 13.21
C SER A 215 -1.98 -7.17 14.70
N SER A 216 -2.06 -6.14 15.52
CA SER A 216 -1.92 -6.27 16.99
C SER A 216 -2.98 -7.16 17.62
N ARG A 217 -4.14 -7.33 16.96
CA ARG A 217 -5.27 -8.14 17.45
C ARG A 217 -5.31 -9.51 16.80
N MET A 218 -4.91 -9.62 15.54
CA MET A 218 -5.21 -10.78 14.72
C MET A 218 -3.98 -11.53 14.21
N SER A 219 -2.83 -10.89 14.00
CA SER A 219 -1.68 -11.51 13.33
C SER A 219 -0.33 -11.32 14.04
N SER A 220 -0.19 -10.36 14.96
CA SER A 220 1.11 -10.03 15.61
C SER A 220 1.65 -11.08 16.58
N ARG A 221 0.86 -12.07 16.93
CA ARG A 221 1.24 -13.22 17.78
C ARG A 221 1.04 -14.51 16.99
N PRO A 222 1.75 -15.61 17.36
CA PRO A 222 1.55 -16.92 16.71
C PRO A 222 0.15 -17.46 17.09
N MET A 223 -0.88 -16.93 16.45
CA MET A 223 -2.28 -17.32 16.59
C MET A 223 -2.78 -17.87 15.27
N GLY A 224 -3.63 -18.87 15.30
CA GLY A 224 -4.41 -19.32 14.18
C GLY A 224 -5.88 -19.17 14.52
N TRP A 225 -6.66 -18.56 13.64
CA TRP A 225 -8.09 -18.30 13.83
C TRP A 225 -8.94 -19.37 13.16
N SER A 226 -10.06 -19.71 13.77
CA SER A 226 -11.08 -20.54 13.13
C SER A 226 -11.88 -19.70 12.14
N ILE A 227 -12.35 -20.35 11.06
CA ILE A 227 -13.26 -19.72 10.07
C ILE A 227 -14.71 -19.67 10.60
N THR A 228 -15.02 -20.39 11.69
CA THR A 228 -16.36 -20.41 12.30
C THR A 228 -16.57 -19.29 13.29
#